data_aafece457d296b1ca3d0671c5a9735dd
#
_entry.id   aafece457d296b1ca3d0671c5a9735dd
#
_cell.length_a   1.000
_cell.length_b   1.000
_cell.length_c   1.000
_cell.angle_alpha   90.00
_cell.angle_beta   90.00
_cell.angle_gamma   90.00
#
_symmetry.space_group_name_H-M   'P 1'
#
loop_
_entity.id
_entity.type
_entity.pdbx_description
1 polymer ?
#
loop_
_entity_poly.entity_id
_entity_poly.type
_entity_poly.pdbx_seq_one_letter_code
_entity_poly.pdbx_strand_id
1 'polypeptide(L)'
;MPKNGLNVSLNSYDDIFSTEETRQEEQREQVQQIPIDELYPFKDHPFKVIDDEAMQRTVESIKQLGVTNPLIARPRPDGGYEIISGHRRQHAAQLARLKTLPVIVRDMSDDAAVLLMVDSNLQREQILPSERAFAYKMKLDALKRQGARSDLTSCQVGMKLQALDIVGQEAGDSRNQVHRFIRLTNLIPELLDMVDEKKISFNPAVELSYLDESQQRDFLEAMADTQNAPSLSQAQRLKKLAQEGHFSYDVAFAVMGEPKKDELDKVVIKNDTLRKYFPESSTPREMEEKIIGLLEESKTEKVVFRSDSIKKYFPSNYSSEQIENSILKMLDQRMKKRKHEAER
;
A
#
# COMPACT_ATOMS: atom_id res chain seq x y z
N MET A 1 20.79 -65.32 37.09
CA MET A 1 20.41 -64.93 35.69
C MET A 1 19.11 -64.14 35.78
N PRO A 2 19.09 -62.83 35.53
CA PRO A 2 17.85 -62.07 35.49
C PRO A 2 17.21 -62.15 34.11
N LYS A 3 15.91 -62.47 34.09
CA LYS A 3 15.09 -62.47 32.86
C LYS A 3 14.75 -61.03 32.48
N ASN A 4 15.25 -60.56 31.31
CA ASN A 4 14.82 -59.35 30.66
C ASN A 4 13.34 -59.50 30.19
N GLY A 5 12.45 -58.87 30.88
CA GLY A 5 11.07 -58.65 30.37
C GLY A 5 11.10 -57.51 29.38
N LEU A 6 10.80 -57.78 28.13
CA LEU A 6 10.48 -56.78 27.10
C LEU A 6 9.19 -56.07 27.48
N ASN A 7 9.27 -54.80 27.94
CA ASN A 7 8.12 -53.90 28.04
C ASN A 7 7.70 -53.50 26.62
N VAL A 8 6.78 -54.25 26.03
CA VAL A 8 6.05 -53.84 24.85
C VAL A 8 4.90 -52.98 25.37
N SER A 9 4.98 -51.67 25.17
CA SER A 9 3.82 -50.81 25.32
C SER A 9 2.83 -51.17 24.18
N LEU A 10 1.74 -51.79 24.53
CA LEU A 10 0.61 -52.00 23.60
C LEU A 10 0.05 -50.61 23.27
N ASN A 11 0.22 -50.17 22.02
CA ASN A 11 -0.48 -49.03 21.50
C ASN A 11 -1.98 -49.23 21.69
N SER A 12 -2.70 -48.17 22.00
CA SER A 12 -4.16 -48.19 22.20
C SER A 12 -4.85 -48.96 21.09
N TYR A 13 -5.91 -49.76 21.44
CA TYR A 13 -6.70 -50.55 20.49
C TYR A 13 -7.22 -49.70 19.31
N ASP A 14 -7.38 -48.36 19.49
CA ASP A 14 -7.87 -47.42 18.49
C ASP A 14 -6.83 -47.19 17.37
N ASP A 15 -5.52 -47.32 17.64
CA ASP A 15 -4.45 -47.13 16.63
C ASP A 15 -4.36 -48.30 15.61
N ILE A 16 -4.90 -49.47 15.95
CA ILE A 16 -4.81 -50.67 15.11
C ILE A 16 -5.99 -50.79 14.14
N PHE A 17 -7.12 -50.13 14.44
CA PHE A 17 -8.37 -50.21 13.66
C PHE A 17 -8.72 -48.90 12.92
N SER A 18 -7.93 -47.84 13.03
CA SER A 18 -8.12 -46.64 12.21
C SER A 18 -7.69 -46.94 10.75
N THR A 19 -8.66 -46.96 9.85
CA THR A 19 -8.37 -47.03 8.41
C THR A 19 -7.74 -45.70 7.94
N GLU A 20 -7.00 -45.72 6.82
CA GLU A 20 -6.45 -44.46 6.23
C GLU A 20 -7.57 -43.43 5.95
N GLU A 21 -8.80 -43.90 5.66
CA GLU A 21 -9.97 -43.05 5.49
C GLU A 21 -10.37 -42.35 6.80
N THR A 22 -10.36 -43.08 7.92
CA THR A 22 -10.66 -42.52 9.26
C THR A 22 -9.60 -41.50 9.69
N ARG A 23 -8.30 -41.76 9.40
CA ARG A 23 -7.22 -40.79 9.63
C ARG A 23 -7.32 -39.57 8.73
N GLN A 24 -7.77 -39.74 7.48
CA GLN A 24 -8.04 -38.61 6.58
C GLN A 24 -9.28 -37.83 6.98
N GLU A 25 -10.31 -38.47 7.56
CA GLU A 25 -11.48 -37.79 8.11
C GLU A 25 -11.18 -37.03 9.39
N GLU A 26 -10.33 -37.55 10.28
CA GLU A 26 -9.80 -36.84 11.46
C GLU A 26 -8.91 -35.67 11.10
N GLN A 27 -8.23 -35.72 9.95
CA GLN A 27 -7.45 -34.61 9.38
C GLN A 27 -8.30 -33.60 8.61
N ARG A 28 -9.58 -33.92 8.30
CA ARG A 28 -10.48 -32.94 7.68
C ARG A 28 -10.81 -31.85 8.70
N GLU A 29 -10.51 -30.64 8.33
CA GLU A 29 -10.82 -29.44 9.10
C GLU A 29 -12.33 -29.39 9.40
N GLN A 30 -12.71 -29.66 10.65
CA GLN A 30 -14.11 -29.62 11.06
C GLN A 30 -14.53 -28.18 11.35
N VAL A 31 -15.66 -27.78 10.76
CA VAL A 31 -16.30 -26.50 11.07
C VAL A 31 -17.06 -26.63 12.38
N GLN A 32 -16.69 -25.84 13.37
CA GLN A 32 -17.33 -25.81 14.69
C GLN A 32 -18.16 -24.54 14.84
N GLN A 33 -19.29 -24.62 15.54
CA GLN A 33 -20.11 -23.47 15.90
C GLN A 33 -19.61 -22.89 17.23
N ILE A 34 -18.86 -21.79 17.19
CA ILE A 34 -18.23 -21.17 18.36
C ILE A 34 -19.02 -19.90 18.75
N PRO A 35 -19.32 -19.71 20.06
CA PRO A 35 -19.91 -18.47 20.56
C PRO A 35 -19.07 -17.25 20.19
N ILE A 36 -19.73 -16.16 19.79
CA ILE A 36 -19.01 -14.93 19.40
C ILE A 36 -18.19 -14.37 20.57
N ASP A 37 -18.66 -14.52 21.78
CA ASP A 37 -17.99 -14.04 22.99
C ASP A 37 -16.68 -14.79 23.31
N GLU A 38 -16.46 -15.96 22.70
CA GLU A 38 -15.22 -16.73 22.81
C GLU A 38 -14.21 -16.43 21.68
N LEU A 39 -14.60 -15.55 20.73
CA LEU A 39 -13.78 -15.19 19.57
C LEU A 39 -13.12 -13.85 19.80
N TYR A 40 -11.80 -13.84 19.91
CA TYR A 40 -10.98 -12.65 20.18
C TYR A 40 -10.25 -12.21 18.90
N PRO A 41 -10.07 -10.90 18.70
CA PRO A 41 -9.31 -10.41 17.55
C PRO A 41 -7.83 -10.80 17.67
N PHE A 42 -7.15 -10.92 16.54
CA PHE A 42 -5.71 -11.13 16.47
C PHE A 42 -4.97 -9.94 17.12
N LYS A 43 -3.97 -10.25 17.93
CA LYS A 43 -3.14 -9.23 18.58
C LYS A 43 -2.41 -8.40 17.51
N ASP A 44 -2.45 -7.07 17.64
CA ASP A 44 -1.80 -6.13 16.73
C ASP A 44 -2.21 -6.32 15.25
N HIS A 45 -3.49 -6.64 15.00
CA HIS A 45 -4.04 -6.85 13.66
C HIS A 45 -3.90 -5.57 12.82
N PRO A 46 -3.13 -5.58 11.71
CA PRO A 46 -2.82 -4.37 10.97
C PRO A 46 -3.97 -3.84 10.12
N PHE A 47 -4.94 -4.69 9.77
CA PHE A 47 -6.02 -4.34 8.85
C PHE A 47 -7.22 -3.80 9.61
N LYS A 48 -7.60 -2.56 9.30
CA LYS A 48 -8.74 -1.87 9.94
C LYS A 48 -10.06 -2.50 9.48
N VAL A 49 -10.99 -2.69 10.40
CA VAL A 49 -12.39 -3.05 10.10
C VAL A 49 -13.18 -1.75 10.08
N ILE A 50 -13.66 -1.35 8.91
CA ILE A 50 -14.34 -0.07 8.70
C ILE A 50 -15.83 -0.36 8.45
N ASP A 51 -16.71 0.43 9.08
CA ASP A 51 -18.16 0.40 8.90
C ASP A 51 -18.57 1.21 7.66
N ASP A 52 -18.20 0.69 6.50
CA ASP A 52 -18.52 1.24 5.19
C ASP A 52 -19.78 0.60 4.58
N GLU A 53 -20.19 1.08 3.41
CA GLU A 53 -21.32 0.53 2.66
C GLU A 53 -21.12 -0.96 2.32
N ALA A 54 -19.87 -1.40 2.07
CA ALA A 54 -19.55 -2.80 1.84
C ALA A 54 -19.75 -3.65 3.11
N MET A 55 -19.49 -3.08 4.30
CA MET A 55 -19.80 -3.73 5.56
C MET A 55 -21.31 -3.90 5.75
N GLN A 56 -22.11 -2.89 5.43
CA GLN A 56 -23.58 -2.97 5.53
C GLN A 56 -24.13 -4.07 4.62
N ARG A 57 -23.66 -4.17 3.38
CA ARG A 57 -24.03 -5.28 2.47
C ARG A 57 -23.64 -6.65 3.04
N THR A 58 -22.47 -6.73 3.70
CA THR A 58 -22.04 -7.97 4.37
C THR A 58 -22.96 -8.32 5.53
N VAL A 59 -23.38 -7.35 6.33
CA VAL A 59 -24.35 -7.53 7.42
C VAL A 59 -25.69 -8.03 6.91
N GLU A 60 -26.21 -7.45 5.82
CA GLU A 60 -27.46 -7.87 5.20
C GLU A 60 -27.39 -9.30 4.67
N SER A 61 -26.30 -9.64 3.98
CA SER A 61 -26.05 -10.99 3.50
C SER A 61 -26.00 -11.99 4.66
N ILE A 62 -25.31 -11.66 5.75
CA ILE A 62 -25.20 -12.52 6.93
C ILE A 62 -26.58 -12.70 7.63
N LYS A 63 -27.42 -11.66 7.66
CA LYS A 63 -28.80 -11.78 8.20
C LYS A 63 -29.67 -12.73 7.39
N GLN A 64 -29.47 -12.78 6.08
CA GLN A 64 -30.28 -13.60 5.17
C GLN A 64 -29.78 -15.04 5.06
N LEU A 65 -28.48 -15.24 4.93
CA LEU A 65 -27.85 -16.50 4.56
C LEU A 65 -26.98 -17.11 5.68
N GLY A 66 -26.75 -16.35 6.77
CA GLY A 66 -25.74 -16.71 7.75
C GLY A 66 -24.33 -16.48 7.22
N VAL A 67 -23.32 -16.92 7.99
CA VAL A 67 -21.92 -16.88 7.57
C VAL A 67 -21.62 -18.14 6.75
N THR A 68 -21.57 -18.01 5.43
CA THR A 68 -21.35 -19.14 4.49
C THR A 68 -19.91 -19.64 4.50
N ASN A 69 -18.94 -18.72 4.61
CA ASN A 69 -17.52 -19.09 4.67
C ASN A 69 -17.04 -19.07 6.13
N PRO A 70 -16.57 -20.19 6.69
CA PRO A 70 -16.12 -20.23 8.08
C PRO A 70 -14.93 -19.31 8.33
N LEU A 71 -14.83 -18.82 9.58
CA LEU A 71 -13.65 -18.12 10.06
C LEU A 71 -12.51 -19.11 10.31
N ILE A 72 -11.27 -18.63 10.37
CA ILE A 72 -10.14 -19.43 10.83
C ILE A 72 -9.67 -18.83 12.15
N ALA A 73 -9.56 -19.67 13.17
CA ALA A 73 -9.09 -19.27 14.49
C ALA A 73 -8.15 -20.33 15.08
N ARG A 74 -7.39 -19.95 16.13
CA ARG A 74 -6.57 -20.86 16.91
C ARG A 74 -6.94 -20.82 18.38
N PRO A 75 -6.68 -21.88 19.17
CA PRO A 75 -6.87 -21.86 20.60
C PRO A 75 -5.96 -20.81 21.28
N ARG A 76 -6.46 -20.14 22.31
CA ARG A 76 -5.68 -19.24 23.16
C ARG A 76 -5.26 -19.94 24.46
N PRO A 77 -4.07 -19.63 24.99
CA PRO A 77 -3.65 -20.17 26.29
C PRO A 77 -4.60 -19.80 27.46
N ASP A 78 -5.20 -18.59 27.37
CA ASP A 78 -6.10 -18.03 28.39
C ASP A 78 -7.57 -18.45 28.19
N GLY A 79 -7.84 -19.38 27.27
CA GLY A 79 -9.18 -19.82 26.88
C GLY A 79 -9.78 -19.00 25.74
N GLY A 80 -10.77 -19.60 25.06
CA GLY A 80 -11.34 -19.04 23.84
C GLY A 80 -10.42 -19.19 22.62
N TYR A 81 -10.72 -18.45 21.55
CA TYR A 81 -10.06 -18.59 20.27
C TYR A 81 -9.64 -17.23 19.71
N GLU A 82 -8.43 -17.15 19.16
CA GLU A 82 -7.93 -15.97 18.45
C GLU A 82 -8.21 -16.11 16.94
N ILE A 83 -8.89 -15.13 16.38
CA ILE A 83 -9.27 -15.13 14.96
C ILE A 83 -8.04 -14.78 14.11
N ILE A 84 -7.70 -15.64 13.17
CA ILE A 84 -6.62 -15.44 12.21
C ILE A 84 -7.16 -14.84 10.90
N SER A 85 -8.31 -15.32 10.45
CA SER A 85 -8.98 -14.82 9.22
C SER A 85 -10.47 -14.71 9.41
N GLY A 86 -11.04 -13.59 8.94
CA GLY A 86 -12.48 -13.35 8.97
C GLY A 86 -12.96 -12.27 9.93
N HIS A 87 -12.10 -11.34 10.38
CA HIS A 87 -12.45 -10.23 11.28
C HIS A 87 -13.65 -9.40 10.78
N ARG A 88 -13.73 -9.09 9.47
CA ARG A 88 -14.89 -8.40 8.90
C ARG A 88 -16.18 -9.21 9.02
N ARG A 89 -16.11 -10.55 8.86
CA ARG A 89 -17.28 -11.46 9.02
C ARG A 89 -17.72 -11.55 10.48
N GLN A 90 -16.76 -11.62 11.43
CA GLN A 90 -17.06 -11.55 12.85
C GLN A 90 -17.78 -10.24 13.19
N HIS A 91 -17.23 -9.09 12.78
CA HIS A 91 -17.81 -7.78 13.05
C HIS A 91 -19.22 -7.64 12.46
N ALA A 92 -19.40 -8.05 11.19
CA ALA A 92 -20.71 -8.05 10.54
C ALA A 92 -21.72 -8.98 11.24
N ALA A 93 -21.27 -10.13 11.74
CA ALA A 93 -22.11 -11.05 12.50
C ALA A 93 -22.50 -10.48 13.88
N GLN A 94 -21.64 -9.73 14.55
CA GLN A 94 -21.96 -8.99 15.77
C GLN A 94 -23.05 -7.94 15.49
N LEU A 95 -22.92 -7.17 14.41
CA LEU A 95 -23.93 -6.20 13.98
C LEU A 95 -25.25 -6.88 13.58
N ALA A 96 -25.19 -8.10 13.02
CA ALA A 96 -26.34 -8.94 12.72
C ALA A 96 -26.93 -9.64 13.95
N ARG A 97 -26.30 -9.53 15.14
CA ARG A 97 -26.70 -10.14 16.42
C ARG A 97 -26.75 -11.68 16.39
N LEU A 98 -25.85 -12.31 15.66
CA LEU A 98 -25.66 -13.76 15.71
C LEU A 98 -25.02 -14.14 17.05
N LYS A 99 -25.35 -15.34 17.55
CA LYS A 99 -24.77 -15.85 18.82
C LYS A 99 -23.55 -16.71 18.59
N THR A 100 -23.51 -17.44 17.48
CA THR A 100 -22.43 -18.37 17.14
C THR A 100 -21.96 -18.14 15.71
N LEU A 101 -20.73 -18.54 15.42
CA LEU A 101 -20.14 -18.45 14.08
C LEU A 101 -19.51 -19.78 13.68
N PRO A 102 -19.58 -20.15 12.39
CA PRO A 102 -18.84 -21.28 11.87
C PRO A 102 -17.34 -20.95 11.83
N VAL A 103 -16.53 -21.73 12.51
CA VAL A 103 -15.08 -21.52 12.66
C VAL A 103 -14.34 -22.82 12.41
N ILE A 104 -13.26 -22.75 11.67
CA ILE A 104 -12.25 -23.81 11.55
C ILE A 104 -11.17 -23.51 12.58
N VAL A 105 -11.01 -24.38 13.55
CA VAL A 105 -9.98 -24.27 14.59
C VAL A 105 -8.72 -25.00 14.12
N ARG A 106 -7.61 -24.29 14.05
CA ARG A 106 -6.29 -24.82 13.71
C ARG A 106 -5.32 -24.54 14.83
N ASP A 107 -4.60 -25.57 15.26
CA ASP A 107 -3.45 -25.36 16.15
C ASP A 107 -2.25 -24.90 15.30
N MET A 108 -1.72 -23.73 15.63
CA MET A 108 -0.60 -23.14 14.87
C MET A 108 0.25 -22.21 15.74
N SER A 109 1.54 -22.14 15.41
CA SER A 109 2.46 -21.21 16.05
C SER A 109 2.13 -19.75 15.71
N ASP A 110 2.66 -18.80 16.53
CA ASP A 110 2.49 -17.37 16.30
C ASP A 110 2.96 -16.93 14.91
N ASP A 111 4.11 -17.46 14.46
CA ASP A 111 4.65 -17.11 13.14
C ASP A 111 3.75 -17.63 12.00
N ALA A 112 3.22 -18.87 12.12
CA ALA A 112 2.31 -19.41 11.14
C ALA A 112 0.97 -18.64 11.11
N ALA A 113 0.48 -18.23 12.28
CA ALA A 113 -0.73 -17.41 12.39
C ALA A 113 -0.56 -16.03 11.73
N VAL A 114 0.60 -15.37 11.95
CA VAL A 114 0.94 -14.09 11.29
C VAL A 114 0.98 -14.27 9.77
N LEU A 115 1.67 -15.30 9.26
CA LEU A 115 1.77 -15.54 7.82
C LEU A 115 0.40 -15.75 7.19
N LEU A 116 -0.42 -16.64 7.77
CA LEU A 116 -1.77 -16.91 7.27
C LEU A 116 -2.67 -15.66 7.31
N MET A 117 -2.61 -14.88 8.40
CA MET A 117 -3.37 -13.63 8.55
C MET A 117 -2.97 -12.61 7.48
N VAL A 118 -1.67 -12.40 7.27
CA VAL A 118 -1.17 -11.43 6.29
C VAL A 118 -1.53 -11.87 4.87
N ASP A 119 -1.30 -13.14 4.51
CA ASP A 119 -1.54 -13.65 3.17
C ASP A 119 -3.03 -13.60 2.78
N SER A 120 -3.91 -13.92 3.73
CA SER A 120 -5.36 -13.82 3.49
C SER A 120 -5.87 -12.39 3.27
N ASN A 121 -5.11 -11.38 3.66
CA ASN A 121 -5.48 -9.98 3.55
C ASN A 121 -4.73 -9.23 2.43
N LEU A 122 -3.49 -9.62 2.08
CA LEU A 122 -2.73 -8.99 0.99
C LEU A 122 -3.36 -9.16 -0.40
N GLN A 123 -4.27 -10.11 -0.57
CA GLN A 123 -5.01 -10.34 -1.81
C GLN A 123 -6.22 -9.39 -2.00
N ARG A 124 -6.48 -8.49 -1.04
CA ARG A 124 -7.57 -7.51 -1.16
C ARG A 124 -7.21 -6.45 -2.21
N GLU A 125 -8.20 -6.03 -3.00
CA GLU A 125 -8.02 -5.00 -4.03
C GLU A 125 -7.65 -3.63 -3.44
N GLN A 126 -8.15 -3.32 -2.25
CA GLN A 126 -7.90 -2.04 -1.58
C GLN A 126 -7.33 -2.29 -0.19
N ILE A 127 -6.05 -1.95 -0.03
CA ILE A 127 -5.30 -2.00 1.24
C ILE A 127 -4.70 -0.61 1.46
N LEU A 128 -4.90 -0.06 2.66
CA LEU A 128 -4.30 1.22 3.01
C LEU A 128 -2.77 1.11 3.06
N PRO A 129 -2.03 2.20 2.75
CA PRO A 129 -0.57 2.22 2.86
C PRO A 129 -0.05 1.79 4.24
N SER A 130 -0.69 2.24 5.32
CA SER A 130 -0.37 1.84 6.68
C SER A 130 -0.57 0.34 6.93
N GLU A 131 -1.70 -0.21 6.50
CA GLU A 131 -2.02 -1.63 6.64
C GLU A 131 -0.98 -2.50 5.92
N ARG A 132 -0.63 -2.13 4.67
CA ARG A 132 0.40 -2.82 3.87
C ARG A 132 1.78 -2.73 4.54
N ALA A 133 2.12 -1.57 5.12
CA ALA A 133 3.39 -1.35 5.82
C ALA A 133 3.54 -2.27 7.03
N PHE A 134 2.54 -2.31 7.91
CA PHE A 134 2.56 -3.18 9.09
C PHE A 134 2.46 -4.66 8.71
N ALA A 135 1.65 -5.03 7.73
CA ALA A 135 1.53 -6.40 7.23
C ALA A 135 2.88 -6.93 6.71
N TYR A 136 3.60 -6.13 5.89
CA TYR A 136 4.93 -6.51 5.41
C TYR A 136 5.96 -6.62 6.55
N LYS A 137 5.92 -5.71 7.52
CA LYS A 137 6.80 -5.77 8.70
C LYS A 137 6.55 -7.04 9.50
N MET A 138 5.29 -7.35 9.82
CA MET A 138 4.92 -8.55 10.57
C MET A 138 5.33 -9.83 9.84
N LYS A 139 5.06 -9.91 8.54
CA LYS A 139 5.44 -11.06 7.69
C LYS A 139 6.96 -11.24 7.63
N LEU A 140 7.70 -10.15 7.40
CA LEU A 140 9.16 -10.17 7.38
C LEU A 140 9.75 -10.65 8.71
N ASP A 141 9.18 -10.19 9.83
CA ASP A 141 9.66 -10.56 11.17
C ASP A 141 9.31 -12.03 11.52
N ALA A 142 8.15 -12.54 11.07
CA ALA A 142 7.79 -13.95 11.20
C ALA A 142 8.74 -14.85 10.39
N LEU A 143 9.01 -14.51 9.13
CA LEU A 143 9.93 -15.25 8.26
C LEU A 143 11.36 -15.28 8.83
N LYS A 144 11.85 -14.18 9.39
CA LYS A 144 13.17 -14.14 10.05
C LYS A 144 13.22 -15.07 11.26
N ARG A 145 12.18 -15.12 12.10
CA ARG A 145 12.13 -16.02 13.26
C ARG A 145 12.10 -17.49 12.84
N GLN A 146 11.38 -17.81 11.76
CA GLN A 146 11.38 -19.18 11.19
C GLN A 146 12.75 -19.56 10.63
N GLY A 147 13.38 -18.67 9.83
CA GLY A 147 14.73 -18.90 9.30
C GLY A 147 15.80 -19.05 10.38
N ALA A 148 15.71 -18.27 11.46
CA ALA A 148 16.65 -18.38 12.59
C ALA A 148 16.50 -19.70 13.38
N ARG A 149 15.34 -20.38 13.31
CA ARG A 149 15.13 -21.69 13.93
C ARG A 149 15.68 -22.85 13.08
N SER A 150 15.73 -22.66 11.75
CA SER A 150 16.15 -23.70 10.82
C SER A 150 17.66 -23.69 10.51
N ASP A 151 18.36 -22.59 10.74
CA ASP A 151 19.75 -22.42 10.31
C ASP A 151 20.61 -21.65 11.32
N LEU A 152 21.36 -22.40 12.14
CA LEU A 152 22.34 -21.85 13.10
C LEU A 152 23.65 -21.38 12.44
N THR A 153 23.79 -21.48 11.10
CA THR A 153 25.07 -21.32 10.40
C THR A 153 25.10 -20.32 9.24
N SER A 154 23.97 -19.72 8.83
CA SER A 154 23.97 -18.80 7.68
C SER A 154 23.95 -17.31 8.06
N CYS A 155 24.62 -16.51 7.23
CA CYS A 155 24.82 -15.07 7.44
C CYS A 155 23.46 -14.32 7.49
N GLN A 156 23.20 -13.63 8.60
CA GLN A 156 21.95 -12.88 8.88
C GLN A 156 21.55 -11.88 7.75
N VAL A 157 22.52 -11.36 6.99
CA VAL A 157 22.26 -10.42 5.89
C VAL A 157 21.63 -11.14 4.69
N GLY A 158 22.08 -12.35 4.37
CA GLY A 158 21.52 -13.13 3.27
C GLY A 158 20.06 -13.53 3.53
N MET A 159 19.75 -13.98 4.73
CA MET A 159 18.37 -14.34 5.13
C MET A 159 17.41 -13.17 5.07
N LYS A 160 17.84 -11.97 5.50
CA LYS A 160 17.01 -10.76 5.42
C LYS A 160 16.66 -10.36 3.98
N LEU A 161 17.63 -10.51 3.07
CA LEU A 161 17.42 -10.21 1.65
C LEU A 161 16.46 -11.22 1.00
N GLN A 162 16.62 -12.52 1.30
CA GLN A 162 15.70 -13.57 0.82
C GLN A 162 14.27 -13.38 1.36
N ALA A 163 14.12 -13.07 2.63
CA ALA A 163 12.80 -12.83 3.23
C ALA A 163 12.07 -11.65 2.59
N LEU A 164 12.77 -10.56 2.26
CA LEU A 164 12.19 -9.42 1.54
C LEU A 164 11.76 -9.79 0.10
N ASP A 165 12.53 -10.65 -0.57
CA ASP A 165 12.19 -11.12 -1.92
C ASP A 165 10.95 -12.03 -1.87
N ILE A 166 10.83 -12.91 -0.87
CA ILE A 166 9.65 -13.76 -0.67
C ILE A 166 8.40 -12.89 -0.45
N VAL A 167 8.47 -11.94 0.49
CA VAL A 167 7.34 -11.02 0.76
C VAL A 167 6.94 -10.25 -0.51
N GLY A 168 7.91 -9.79 -1.29
CA GLY A 168 7.65 -9.05 -2.52
C GLY A 168 6.99 -9.91 -3.60
N GLN A 169 7.52 -11.10 -3.86
CA GLN A 169 7.00 -12.02 -4.88
C GLN A 169 5.54 -12.41 -4.62
N GLU A 170 5.20 -12.73 -3.39
CA GLU A 170 3.84 -13.13 -3.00
C GLU A 170 2.82 -11.98 -3.07
N ALA A 171 3.28 -10.76 -2.87
CA ALA A 171 2.44 -9.55 -2.93
C ALA A 171 2.44 -8.86 -4.31
N GLY A 172 3.25 -9.32 -5.26
CA GLY A 172 3.43 -8.68 -6.56
C GLY A 172 4.23 -7.36 -6.51
N ASP A 173 4.95 -7.10 -5.41
CA ASP A 173 5.77 -5.91 -5.21
C ASP A 173 7.28 -6.23 -5.36
N SER A 174 8.06 -5.23 -5.78
CA SER A 174 9.52 -5.38 -5.75
C SER A 174 10.06 -5.31 -4.32
N ARG A 175 11.21 -5.94 -4.04
CA ARG A 175 11.92 -5.85 -2.76
C ARG A 175 12.08 -4.40 -2.27
N ASN A 176 12.43 -3.50 -3.17
CA ASN A 176 12.58 -2.07 -2.84
C ASN A 176 11.25 -1.45 -2.42
N GLN A 177 10.15 -1.82 -3.07
CA GLN A 177 8.82 -1.35 -2.72
C GLN A 177 8.40 -1.87 -1.33
N VAL A 178 8.62 -3.16 -1.04
CA VAL A 178 8.40 -3.74 0.28
C VAL A 178 9.16 -2.98 1.37
N HIS A 179 10.47 -2.74 1.14
CA HIS A 179 11.30 -1.97 2.08
C HIS A 179 10.76 -0.56 2.30
N ARG A 180 10.29 0.11 1.26
CA ARG A 180 9.71 1.46 1.35
C ARG A 180 8.39 1.47 2.12
N PHE A 181 7.50 0.46 1.93
CA PHE A 181 6.32 0.30 2.75
C PHE A 181 6.67 0.10 4.22
N ILE A 182 7.60 -0.83 4.53
CA ILE A 182 8.04 -1.07 5.90
C ILE A 182 8.58 0.21 6.55
N ARG A 183 9.26 1.08 5.79
CA ARG A 183 9.73 2.37 6.31
C ARG A 183 8.60 3.25 6.86
N LEU A 184 7.40 3.20 6.28
CA LEU A 184 6.26 3.98 6.78
C LEU A 184 5.89 3.65 8.23
N THR A 185 6.21 2.45 8.73
CA THR A 185 5.97 2.09 10.15
C THR A 185 6.79 2.91 11.15
N ASN A 186 7.73 3.74 10.70
CA ASN A 186 8.50 4.65 11.53
C ASN A 186 7.87 6.07 11.58
N LEU A 187 6.77 6.30 10.89
CA LEU A 187 6.02 7.55 11.00
C LEU A 187 5.20 7.55 12.30
N ILE A 188 5.02 8.73 12.88
CA ILE A 188 4.05 8.92 13.95
C ILE A 188 2.63 8.66 13.42
N PRO A 189 1.70 8.21 14.29
CA PRO A 189 0.34 7.84 13.85
C PRO A 189 -0.36 8.91 13.02
N GLU A 190 -0.23 10.18 13.40
CA GLU A 190 -0.88 11.31 12.75
C GLU A 190 -0.40 11.48 11.30
N LEU A 191 0.90 11.35 11.05
CA LEU A 191 1.44 11.41 9.68
C LEU A 191 1.06 10.19 8.85
N LEU A 192 1.00 9.02 9.49
CA LEU A 192 0.61 7.79 8.83
C LEU A 192 -0.87 7.83 8.40
N ASP A 193 -1.76 8.34 9.25
CA ASP A 193 -3.17 8.56 8.92
C ASP A 193 -3.30 9.55 7.75
N MET A 194 -2.49 10.61 7.70
CA MET A 194 -2.47 11.54 6.56
C MET A 194 -2.03 10.86 5.24
N VAL A 195 -1.18 9.84 5.30
CA VAL A 195 -0.81 9.03 4.12
C VAL A 195 -2.00 8.18 3.67
N ASP A 196 -2.72 7.55 4.61
CA ASP A 196 -3.92 6.77 4.32
C ASP A 196 -5.03 7.64 3.70
N GLU A 197 -5.19 8.88 4.19
CA GLU A 197 -6.12 9.88 3.67
C GLU A 197 -5.66 10.55 2.36
N LYS A 198 -4.48 10.18 1.84
CA LYS A 198 -3.87 10.77 0.63
C LYS A 198 -3.55 12.27 0.75
N LYS A 199 -3.50 12.83 1.96
CA LYS A 199 -3.03 14.20 2.22
C LYS A 199 -1.53 14.32 2.02
N ILE A 200 -0.78 13.26 2.34
CA ILE A 200 0.65 13.14 2.05
C ILE A 200 0.83 11.98 1.05
N SER A 201 1.53 12.24 -0.04
CA SER A 201 1.84 11.22 -1.03
C SER A 201 2.86 10.20 -0.49
N PHE A 202 2.80 8.95 -0.99
CA PHE A 202 3.66 7.85 -0.55
C PHE A 202 5.16 8.18 -0.57
N ASN A 203 5.66 8.78 -1.66
CA ASN A 203 7.07 9.07 -1.82
C ASN A 203 7.62 10.08 -0.80
N PRO A 204 7.01 11.26 -0.60
CA PRO A 204 7.36 12.16 0.50
C PRO A 204 7.29 11.50 1.88
N ALA A 205 6.24 10.71 2.14
CA ALA A 205 6.07 10.00 3.42
C ALA A 205 7.25 9.05 3.73
N VAL A 206 7.75 8.33 2.73
CA VAL A 206 8.94 7.48 2.88
C VAL A 206 10.17 8.31 3.26
N GLU A 207 10.37 9.50 2.68
CA GLU A 207 11.49 10.37 3.05
C GLU A 207 11.32 10.95 4.47
N LEU A 208 10.10 11.33 4.85
CA LEU A 208 9.79 11.82 6.20
C LEU A 208 9.98 10.75 7.28
N SER A 209 9.84 9.46 6.94
CA SER A 209 10.07 8.35 7.87
C SER A 209 11.53 8.21 8.34
N TYR A 210 12.45 9.01 7.81
CA TYR A 210 13.84 9.10 8.28
C TYR A 210 14.05 10.15 9.38
N LEU A 211 13.06 11.00 9.62
CA LEU A 211 13.02 11.94 10.74
C LEU A 211 12.79 11.17 12.06
N ASP A 212 13.34 11.67 13.15
CA ASP A 212 12.99 11.16 14.48
C ASP A 212 11.58 11.65 14.91
N GLU A 213 11.06 11.11 16.01
CA GLU A 213 9.69 11.43 16.45
C GLU A 213 9.49 12.91 16.77
N SER A 214 10.50 13.60 17.37
CA SER A 214 10.42 15.03 17.66
C SER A 214 10.38 15.85 16.37
N GLN A 215 11.28 15.53 15.43
CA GLN A 215 11.32 16.19 14.12
C GLN A 215 10.03 15.97 13.30
N GLN A 216 9.43 14.79 13.42
CA GLN A 216 8.14 14.53 12.77
C GLN A 216 7.01 15.35 13.36
N ARG A 217 7.01 15.61 14.68
CA ARG A 217 6.05 16.50 15.35
C ARG A 217 6.23 17.96 14.92
N ASP A 218 7.48 18.45 14.91
CA ASP A 218 7.81 19.79 14.40
C ASP A 218 7.39 19.96 12.94
N PHE A 219 7.62 18.92 12.11
CA PHE A 219 7.18 18.91 10.73
C PHE A 219 5.64 18.95 10.60
N LEU A 220 4.92 18.18 11.42
CA LEU A 220 3.47 18.15 11.43
C LEU A 220 2.88 19.52 11.76
N GLU A 221 3.45 20.22 12.75
CA GLU A 221 3.08 21.57 13.13
C GLU A 221 3.34 22.56 11.99
N ALA A 222 4.55 22.55 11.40
CA ALA A 222 4.91 23.37 10.25
C ALA A 222 4.01 23.13 9.03
N MET A 223 3.59 21.87 8.81
CA MET A 223 2.64 21.51 7.76
C MET A 223 1.25 22.09 8.03
N ALA A 224 0.79 22.05 9.29
CA ALA A 224 -0.51 22.62 9.68
C ALA A 224 -0.53 24.15 9.51
N ASP A 225 0.53 24.84 9.92
CA ASP A 225 0.64 26.30 9.85
C ASP A 225 0.77 26.82 8.40
N THR A 226 1.49 26.10 7.56
CA THR A 226 1.63 26.45 6.14
C THR A 226 0.48 26.00 5.27
N GLN A 227 -0.38 25.09 5.78
CA GLN A 227 -1.47 24.44 5.05
C GLN A 227 -1.03 23.78 3.73
N ASN A 228 0.24 23.39 3.65
CA ASN A 228 0.84 22.80 2.47
C ASN A 228 1.21 21.32 2.70
N ALA A 229 0.81 20.44 1.77
CA ALA A 229 1.35 19.08 1.76
C ALA A 229 2.79 19.09 1.22
N PRO A 230 3.71 18.23 1.72
CA PRO A 230 5.10 18.21 1.26
C PRO A 230 5.22 17.67 -0.17
N SER A 231 6.05 18.33 -0.98
CA SER A 231 6.55 17.75 -2.23
C SER A 231 7.68 16.76 -1.94
N LEU A 232 8.00 15.88 -2.89
CA LEU A 232 9.13 14.96 -2.75
C LEU A 232 10.46 15.71 -2.51
N SER A 233 10.70 16.81 -3.22
CA SER A 233 11.92 17.61 -3.09
C SER A 233 12.04 18.28 -1.71
N GLN A 234 10.93 18.78 -1.16
CA GLN A 234 10.89 19.32 0.20
C GLN A 234 11.17 18.24 1.24
N ALA A 235 10.53 17.07 1.13
CA ALA A 235 10.75 15.96 2.04
C ALA A 235 12.20 15.45 2.01
N GLN A 236 12.82 15.36 0.83
CA GLN A 236 14.24 15.01 0.68
C GLN A 236 15.17 16.05 1.31
N ARG A 237 14.89 17.34 1.16
CA ARG A 237 15.66 18.41 1.81
C ARG A 237 15.53 18.35 3.33
N LEU A 238 14.33 18.18 3.85
CA LEU A 238 14.09 18.03 5.29
C LEU A 238 14.84 16.84 5.88
N LYS A 239 14.78 15.68 5.21
CA LYS A 239 15.57 14.51 5.57
C LYS A 239 17.07 14.81 5.61
N LYS A 240 17.60 15.48 4.58
CA LYS A 240 19.03 15.85 4.53
C LYS A 240 19.41 16.78 5.67
N LEU A 241 18.62 17.81 5.94
CA LEU A 241 18.82 18.74 7.05
C LEU A 241 18.78 18.02 8.41
N ALA A 242 17.88 17.04 8.58
CA ALA A 242 17.85 16.22 9.79
C ALA A 242 19.11 15.37 9.95
N GLN A 243 19.60 14.75 8.87
CA GLN A 243 20.84 13.97 8.88
C GLN A 243 22.09 14.82 9.17
N GLU A 244 22.08 16.09 8.77
CA GLU A 244 23.15 17.07 9.04
C GLU A 244 23.01 17.73 10.43
N GLY A 245 21.95 17.43 11.19
CA GLY A 245 21.69 18.01 12.52
C GLY A 245 21.18 19.46 12.49
N HIS A 246 20.67 19.91 11.34
CA HIS A 246 20.20 21.28 11.11
C HIS A 246 18.67 21.36 11.03
N PHE A 247 17.94 20.34 11.46
CA PHE A 247 16.49 20.34 11.46
C PHE A 247 15.97 21.10 12.69
N SER A 248 14.98 21.97 12.46
CA SER A 248 14.18 22.64 13.48
C SER A 248 12.80 22.95 12.90
N TYR A 249 11.85 23.31 13.78
CA TYR A 249 10.52 23.79 13.36
C TYR A 249 10.63 24.95 12.35
N ASP A 250 11.45 25.99 12.65
CA ASP A 250 11.62 27.17 11.77
C ASP A 250 12.12 26.76 10.38
N VAL A 251 13.03 25.81 10.31
CA VAL A 251 13.56 25.28 9.05
C VAL A 251 12.49 24.50 8.30
N ALA A 252 11.71 23.67 9.00
CA ALA A 252 10.59 22.95 8.42
C ALA A 252 9.52 23.91 7.87
N PHE A 253 9.15 24.93 8.67
CA PHE A 253 8.21 25.97 8.26
C PHE A 253 8.70 26.76 7.03
N ALA A 254 9.98 27.17 7.00
CA ALA A 254 10.56 27.86 5.85
C ALA A 254 10.53 26.99 4.58
N VAL A 255 10.93 25.72 4.68
CA VAL A 255 10.92 24.78 3.54
C VAL A 255 9.50 24.51 3.06
N MET A 256 8.53 24.37 3.98
CA MET A 256 7.13 24.12 3.64
C MET A 256 6.42 25.36 3.08
N GLY A 257 6.83 26.57 3.51
CA GLY A 257 6.32 27.85 3.03
C GLY A 257 6.88 28.27 1.67
N GLU A 258 7.91 27.58 1.15
CA GLU A 258 8.43 27.88 -0.21
C GLU A 258 7.30 27.69 -1.24
N PRO A 259 7.14 28.66 -2.17
CA PRO A 259 6.19 28.49 -3.26
C PRO A 259 6.56 27.21 -4.00
N LYS A 260 5.64 26.26 -4.05
CA LYS A 260 5.80 25.07 -4.90
C LYS A 260 6.11 25.61 -6.29
N LYS A 261 7.17 25.05 -6.92
CA LYS A 261 7.36 25.28 -8.36
C LYS A 261 6.01 25.08 -8.99
N ASP A 262 5.42 26.20 -9.45
CA ASP A 262 4.07 26.22 -9.98
C ASP A 262 3.90 25.04 -10.94
N GLU A 263 2.72 24.42 -10.93
CA GLU A 263 2.30 23.44 -11.97
C GLU A 263 2.46 24.03 -13.40
N LEU A 264 2.64 25.35 -13.49
CA LEU A 264 3.02 26.12 -14.67
C LEU A 264 4.39 25.74 -15.28
N ASP A 265 5.23 24.98 -14.59
CA ASP A 265 6.50 24.48 -15.15
C ASP A 265 6.29 23.37 -16.20
N LYS A 266 5.05 22.89 -16.36
CA LYS A 266 4.69 21.93 -17.41
C LYS A 266 3.33 22.29 -17.96
N VAL A 267 3.28 22.66 -19.23
CA VAL A 267 2.01 22.71 -19.97
C VAL A 267 1.66 21.25 -20.31
N VAL A 268 0.70 20.67 -19.57
CA VAL A 268 0.21 19.32 -19.82
C VAL A 268 -0.98 19.41 -20.76
N ILE A 269 -0.77 19.07 -22.03
CA ILE A 269 -1.86 18.92 -23.00
C ILE A 269 -2.28 17.45 -22.99
N LYS A 270 -3.58 17.19 -22.77
CA LYS A 270 -4.11 15.81 -22.73
C LYS A 270 -3.85 15.11 -24.06
N ASN A 271 -3.35 13.88 -23.98
CA ASN A 271 -2.96 13.09 -25.17
C ASN A 271 -4.13 12.93 -26.18
N ASP A 272 -5.35 12.73 -25.69
CA ASP A 272 -6.57 12.62 -26.52
C ASP A 272 -6.86 13.89 -27.33
N THR A 273 -6.45 15.04 -26.83
CA THR A 273 -6.60 16.33 -27.53
C THR A 273 -5.54 16.47 -28.61
N LEU A 274 -4.29 16.06 -28.33
CA LEU A 274 -3.19 16.08 -29.30
C LEU A 274 -3.37 15.06 -30.42
N ARG A 275 -3.94 13.90 -30.15
CA ARG A 275 -4.21 12.84 -31.15
C ARG A 275 -5.16 13.28 -32.28
N LYS A 276 -5.93 14.35 -32.08
CA LYS A 276 -6.74 14.96 -33.16
C LYS A 276 -5.88 15.63 -34.26
N TYR A 277 -4.64 15.99 -33.94
CA TYR A 277 -3.74 16.76 -34.79
C TYR A 277 -2.50 15.97 -35.25
N PHE A 278 -2.23 14.81 -34.61
CA PHE A 278 -1.07 13.97 -34.89
C PHE A 278 -1.51 12.53 -35.22
N PRO A 279 -0.78 11.84 -36.11
CA PRO A 279 -1.01 10.42 -36.39
C PRO A 279 -0.91 9.57 -35.12
N GLU A 280 -1.63 8.45 -35.09
CA GLU A 280 -1.60 7.52 -33.92
C GLU A 280 -0.21 6.95 -33.63
N SER A 281 0.65 6.84 -34.65
CA SER A 281 2.02 6.37 -34.54
C SER A 281 3.00 7.40 -33.97
N SER A 282 2.59 8.66 -33.77
CA SER A 282 3.49 9.72 -33.29
C SER A 282 3.81 9.52 -31.80
N THR A 283 5.09 9.55 -31.49
CA THR A 283 5.58 9.51 -30.10
C THR A 283 5.37 10.88 -29.42
N PRO A 284 5.28 10.94 -28.07
CA PRO A 284 5.19 12.20 -27.35
C PRO A 284 6.32 13.18 -27.69
N ARG A 285 7.53 12.69 -27.92
CA ARG A 285 8.69 13.50 -28.30
C ARG A 285 8.55 14.11 -29.70
N GLU A 286 8.08 13.34 -30.67
CA GLU A 286 7.80 13.85 -32.01
C GLU A 286 6.67 14.89 -32.03
N MET A 287 5.65 14.71 -31.18
CA MET A 287 4.59 15.71 -31.01
C MET A 287 5.14 17.00 -30.42
N GLU A 288 6.00 16.90 -29.38
CA GLU A 288 6.67 18.03 -28.76
C GLU A 288 7.55 18.79 -29.77
N GLU A 289 8.41 18.08 -30.50
CA GLU A 289 9.29 18.65 -31.54
C GLU A 289 8.47 19.37 -32.64
N LYS A 290 7.36 18.80 -33.06
CA LYS A 290 6.48 19.46 -34.08
C LYS A 290 5.75 20.68 -33.53
N ILE A 291 5.29 20.64 -32.26
CA ILE A 291 4.68 21.81 -31.62
C ILE A 291 5.71 22.93 -31.45
N ILE A 292 6.92 22.59 -31.04
CA ILE A 292 8.04 23.55 -30.93
C ILE A 292 8.31 24.18 -32.29
N GLY A 293 8.45 23.37 -33.36
CA GLY A 293 8.68 23.87 -34.71
C GLY A 293 7.59 24.81 -35.20
N LEU A 294 6.31 24.52 -34.92
CA LEU A 294 5.18 25.40 -35.28
C LEU A 294 5.21 26.72 -34.49
N LEU A 295 5.62 26.69 -33.25
CA LEU A 295 5.80 27.90 -32.42
C LEU A 295 7.00 28.73 -32.88
N GLU A 296 8.08 28.10 -33.36
CA GLU A 296 9.26 28.76 -33.94
C GLU A 296 8.93 29.42 -35.29
N GLU A 297 8.15 28.73 -36.13
CA GLU A 297 7.63 29.30 -37.41
C GLU A 297 6.70 30.51 -37.21
N SER A 298 5.98 30.54 -36.08
CA SER A 298 5.04 31.63 -35.77
C SER A 298 5.72 32.88 -35.16
N LYS A 299 6.96 32.74 -34.66
CA LYS A 299 7.74 33.81 -34.03
C LYS A 299 9.22 33.60 -34.32
N THR A 300 9.96 34.69 -34.47
CA THR A 300 11.40 34.72 -34.78
C THR A 300 12.35 34.24 -33.72
N GLU A 301 11.85 33.81 -32.54
CA GLU A 301 12.67 33.33 -31.42
C GLU A 301 12.40 31.87 -31.07
N LYS A 302 13.45 31.10 -30.69
CA LYS A 302 13.36 29.71 -30.26
C LYS A 302 12.47 29.56 -29.04
N VAL A 303 11.46 28.68 -29.13
CA VAL A 303 10.60 28.30 -28.02
C VAL A 303 11.11 26.98 -27.43
N VAL A 304 11.56 27.01 -26.18
CA VAL A 304 11.90 25.80 -25.43
C VAL A 304 10.72 25.52 -24.49
N PHE A 305 10.19 24.28 -24.48
CA PHE A 305 9.08 23.85 -23.61
C PHE A 305 9.43 23.80 -22.11
N ARG A 306 10.33 24.69 -21.65
CA ARG A 306 10.55 24.94 -20.21
C ARG A 306 9.75 26.17 -19.81
N SER A 307 9.16 26.15 -18.62
CA SER A 307 8.21 27.15 -18.12
C SER A 307 8.64 28.61 -18.36
N ASP A 308 9.90 28.92 -18.05
CA ASP A 308 10.46 30.26 -18.18
C ASP A 308 10.49 30.76 -19.63
N SER A 309 10.52 29.85 -20.60
CA SER A 309 10.53 30.15 -22.02
C SER A 309 9.13 30.38 -22.57
N ILE A 310 8.13 29.63 -22.08
CA ILE A 310 6.73 29.79 -22.51
C ILE A 310 6.11 31.05 -21.89
N LYS A 311 6.39 31.37 -20.64
CA LYS A 311 5.87 32.57 -19.96
C LYS A 311 6.17 33.88 -20.69
N LYS A 312 7.23 33.95 -21.51
CA LYS A 312 7.54 35.12 -22.33
C LYS A 312 6.54 35.39 -23.46
N TYR A 313 5.79 34.38 -23.89
CA TYR A 313 4.86 34.47 -25.03
C TYR A 313 3.41 34.59 -24.60
N PHE A 314 3.13 34.40 -23.31
CA PHE A 314 1.80 34.52 -22.75
C PHE A 314 1.79 35.55 -21.62
N PRO A 315 0.68 36.26 -21.42
CA PRO A 315 0.54 37.17 -20.28
C PRO A 315 0.78 36.44 -18.96
N SER A 316 1.40 37.12 -18.01
CA SER A 316 1.77 36.55 -16.68
C SER A 316 0.58 36.06 -15.84
N ASN A 317 -0.62 36.47 -16.21
CA ASN A 317 -1.89 36.08 -15.56
C ASN A 317 -2.58 34.89 -16.25
N TYR A 318 -1.99 34.28 -17.29
CA TYR A 318 -2.57 33.11 -17.94
C TYR A 318 -2.42 31.87 -17.07
N SER A 319 -3.53 31.16 -16.89
CA SER A 319 -3.51 29.82 -16.28
C SER A 319 -2.98 28.79 -17.28
N SER A 320 -2.54 27.61 -16.78
CA SER A 320 -2.12 26.48 -17.64
C SER A 320 -3.16 26.12 -18.69
N GLU A 321 -4.45 26.18 -18.35
CA GLU A 321 -5.57 25.92 -19.24
C GLU A 321 -5.70 26.97 -20.35
N GLN A 322 -5.45 28.24 -20.02
CA GLN A 322 -5.45 29.33 -21.00
C GLN A 322 -4.29 29.21 -22.00
N ILE A 323 -3.12 28.78 -21.51
CA ILE A 323 -1.95 28.51 -22.36
C ILE A 323 -2.24 27.32 -23.29
N GLU A 324 -2.79 26.22 -22.76
CA GLU A 324 -3.22 25.05 -23.53
C GLU A 324 -4.19 25.45 -24.66
N ASN A 325 -5.22 26.19 -24.32
CA ASN A 325 -6.23 26.67 -25.30
C ASN A 325 -5.60 27.57 -26.37
N SER A 326 -4.62 28.40 -26.02
CA SER A 326 -3.94 29.26 -26.98
C SER A 326 -3.05 28.46 -27.94
N ILE A 327 -2.34 27.45 -27.47
CA ILE A 327 -1.55 26.54 -28.30
C ILE A 327 -2.47 25.76 -29.26
N LEU A 328 -3.57 25.20 -28.77
CA LEU A 328 -4.54 24.47 -29.56
C LEU A 328 -5.15 25.35 -30.67
N LYS A 329 -5.45 26.62 -30.37
CA LYS A 329 -5.96 27.58 -31.32
C LYS A 329 -4.95 27.87 -32.45
N MET A 330 -3.65 27.98 -32.14
CA MET A 330 -2.59 28.13 -33.13
C MET A 330 -2.48 26.88 -34.04
N LEU A 331 -2.55 25.69 -33.47
CA LEU A 331 -2.55 24.43 -34.21
C LEU A 331 -3.76 24.34 -35.15
N ASP A 332 -4.95 24.70 -34.71
CA ASP A 332 -6.17 24.76 -35.53
C ASP A 332 -6.02 25.72 -36.73
N GLN A 333 -5.47 26.90 -36.49
CA GLN A 333 -5.23 27.87 -37.56
C GLN A 333 -4.24 27.33 -38.59
N ARG A 334 -3.20 26.62 -38.18
CA ARG A 334 -2.22 26.02 -39.08
C ARG A 334 -2.82 24.87 -39.89
N MET A 335 -3.66 24.03 -39.28
CA MET A 335 -4.39 22.97 -39.96
C MET A 335 -5.32 23.53 -41.05
N LYS A 336 -6.05 24.63 -40.77
CA LYS A 336 -6.92 25.30 -41.75
C LYS A 336 -6.12 25.87 -42.92
N LYS A 337 -4.95 26.48 -42.64
CA LYS A 337 -4.06 26.97 -43.73
C LYS A 337 -3.54 25.84 -44.59
N ARG A 338 -3.09 24.73 -44.04
CA ARG A 338 -2.65 23.55 -44.79
C ARG A 338 -3.74 22.93 -45.66
N LYS A 339 -4.99 22.84 -45.17
CA LYS A 339 -6.13 22.39 -45.98
C LYS A 339 -6.36 23.31 -47.20
N HIS A 340 -6.28 24.61 -46.97
CA HIS A 340 -6.47 25.60 -48.04
C HIS A 340 -5.32 25.62 -49.08
N GLU A 341 -4.08 25.28 -48.63
CA GLU A 341 -2.93 25.13 -49.55
C GLU A 341 -2.93 23.79 -50.31
N ALA A 342 -3.55 22.74 -49.75
CA ALA A 342 -3.70 21.44 -50.39
C ALA A 342 -4.90 21.38 -51.39
N GLU A 343 -5.84 22.32 -51.28
CA GLU A 343 -6.99 22.49 -52.17
C GLU A 343 -6.71 23.47 -53.35
N ARG A 344 -5.52 24.08 -53.39
CA ARG A 344 -5.00 24.90 -54.51
C ARG A 344 -3.99 24.10 -55.34
#